data_53d43b2f5d82488e30a6ff0293506084
#
_entry.id   53d43b2f5d82488e30a6ff0293506084
#
_cell.length_a   1.000
_cell.length_b   1.000
_cell.length_c   1.000
_cell.angle_alpha   90.00
_cell.angle_beta   90.00
_cell.angle_gamma   90.00
#
_symmetry.space_group_name_H-M   'P 1'
#
loop_
_entity.id
_entity.type
_entity.pdbx_description
1 polymer ?
#
loop_
_entity_poly.entity_id
_entity_poly.type
_entity_poly.pdbx_seq_one_letter_code
_entity_poly.pdbx_strand_id
1 'polypeptide(L)'
;MKFPKLLYPSFLCLLMAGCDMIDYHPYDVHISGETDVNAHNIAQIEQNCQNKTTIRFVTMGDSQRWYDETADFVSHLNKRDDIDFVIHGGDVSDFGVTDEFLWQRDIMNKLKIPYVVLLGNHD
;
A
#
# COMPACT_ATOMS: atom_id res chain seq x y z
N MET A 1 -10.09 -21.68 -54.11
CA MET A 1 -9.03 -21.44 -53.09
C MET A 1 -9.32 -22.32 -51.90
N LYS A 2 -8.48 -23.33 -51.62
CA LYS A 2 -8.67 -24.20 -50.44
C LYS A 2 -7.86 -23.63 -49.30
N PHE A 3 -8.53 -23.12 -48.28
CA PHE A 3 -7.88 -22.67 -47.06
C PHE A 3 -7.27 -23.86 -46.31
N PRO A 4 -6.04 -23.80 -45.85
CA PRO A 4 -5.41 -24.91 -45.14
C PRO A 4 -6.13 -25.19 -43.84
N LYS A 5 -6.65 -26.39 -43.67
CA LYS A 5 -7.41 -26.88 -42.50
C LYS A 5 -6.60 -26.85 -41.16
N LEU A 6 -5.30 -26.54 -41.26
CA LEU A 6 -4.38 -26.56 -40.11
C LEU A 6 -4.34 -25.23 -39.30
N LEU A 7 -4.91 -24.15 -39.84
CA LEU A 7 -4.89 -22.83 -39.20
C LEU A 7 -5.91 -22.69 -38.05
N TYR A 8 -7.00 -23.46 -38.09
CA TYR A 8 -8.07 -23.36 -37.10
C TYR A 8 -7.70 -23.85 -35.69
N PRO A 9 -7.04 -25.03 -35.53
CA PRO A 9 -6.67 -25.46 -34.18
C PRO A 9 -5.59 -24.59 -33.54
N SER A 10 -4.65 -24.07 -34.34
CA SER A 10 -3.60 -23.16 -33.81
C SER A 10 -4.14 -21.83 -33.36
N PHE A 11 -5.13 -21.27 -34.06
CA PHE A 11 -5.79 -20.04 -33.67
C PHE A 11 -6.65 -20.22 -32.40
N LEU A 12 -7.34 -21.37 -32.29
CA LEU A 12 -8.13 -21.70 -31.10
C LEU A 12 -7.24 -21.92 -29.86
N CYS A 13 -6.07 -22.54 -30.02
CA CYS A 13 -5.10 -22.67 -28.90
C CYS A 13 -4.54 -21.32 -28.45
N LEU A 14 -4.34 -20.35 -29.35
CA LEU A 14 -3.92 -19.01 -28.99
C LEU A 14 -4.97 -18.26 -28.15
N LEU A 15 -6.25 -18.48 -28.43
CA LEU A 15 -7.35 -17.88 -27.66
C LEU A 15 -7.48 -18.47 -26.25
N MET A 16 -7.07 -19.73 -26.05
CA MET A 16 -7.12 -20.38 -24.74
C MET A 16 -5.93 -20.02 -23.83
N ALA A 17 -4.81 -19.60 -24.41
CA ALA A 17 -3.63 -19.17 -23.64
C ALA A 17 -3.73 -17.74 -23.07
N GLY A 18 -4.77 -17.01 -23.44
CA GLY A 18 -4.96 -15.62 -23.02
C GLY A 18 -5.68 -15.44 -21.68
N CYS A 19 -6.24 -16.51 -21.10
CA CYS A 19 -7.08 -16.36 -19.90
C CYS A 19 -6.31 -16.02 -18.62
N ASP A 20 -5.01 -16.31 -18.56
CA ASP A 20 -4.18 -16.00 -17.37
C ASP A 20 -3.38 -14.70 -17.51
N MET A 21 -3.53 -13.97 -18.63
CA MET A 21 -2.76 -12.76 -18.88
C MET A 21 -3.47 -11.46 -18.43
N ILE A 22 -4.71 -11.54 -17.99
CA ILE A 22 -5.50 -10.38 -17.61
C ILE A 22 -6.04 -10.61 -16.20
N ASP A 23 -5.42 -9.92 -15.28
CA ASP A 23 -5.84 -9.82 -13.89
C ASP A 23 -7.04 -8.88 -13.83
N TYR A 24 -8.23 -9.43 -13.66
CA TYR A 24 -9.47 -8.65 -13.83
C TYR A 24 -10.19 -8.35 -12.53
N HIS A 25 -9.80 -9.00 -11.44
CA HIS A 25 -10.60 -8.84 -10.22
C HIS A 25 -9.94 -7.84 -9.29
N PRO A 26 -10.57 -6.70 -8.99
CA PRO A 26 -10.00 -5.68 -8.09
C PRO A 26 -9.78 -6.20 -6.66
N TYR A 27 -10.38 -7.34 -6.30
CA TYR A 27 -10.16 -8.01 -5.02
C TYR A 27 -9.12 -9.14 -5.08
N ASP A 28 -8.46 -9.35 -6.22
CA ASP A 28 -7.34 -10.28 -6.29
C ASP A 28 -6.16 -9.69 -5.50
N VAL A 29 -5.56 -10.51 -4.65
CA VAL A 29 -4.50 -10.05 -3.75
C VAL A 29 -3.15 -10.19 -4.43
N HIS A 30 -2.64 -9.10 -4.98
CA HIS A 30 -1.29 -9.00 -5.53
C HIS A 30 -0.44 -8.06 -4.71
N ILE A 31 0.23 -8.59 -3.70
CA ILE A 31 1.11 -7.80 -2.85
C ILE A 31 2.48 -7.71 -3.51
N SER A 32 2.92 -6.50 -3.79
CA SER A 32 4.26 -6.20 -4.27
C SER A 32 4.99 -5.26 -3.30
N GLY A 33 6.32 -5.35 -3.24
CA GLY A 33 7.14 -4.50 -2.41
C GLY A 33 7.18 -4.95 -0.94
N GLU A 34 7.35 -3.99 -0.03
CA GLU A 34 7.53 -4.25 1.39
C GLU A 34 6.26 -4.82 2.05
N THR A 35 6.45 -5.84 2.86
CA THR A 35 5.44 -6.46 3.73
C THR A 35 5.81 -6.26 5.19
N ASP A 36 4.90 -6.60 6.10
CA ASP A 36 5.14 -6.52 7.55
C ASP A 36 5.58 -5.14 8.06
N VAL A 37 5.13 -4.08 7.38
CA VAL A 37 5.50 -2.68 7.64
C VAL A 37 5.32 -2.31 9.12
N ASN A 38 4.18 -2.69 9.72
CA ASN A 38 3.93 -2.42 11.14
C ASN A 38 4.97 -3.08 12.05
N ALA A 39 5.33 -4.34 11.78
CA ALA A 39 6.30 -5.05 12.61
C ALA A 39 7.68 -4.39 12.55
N HIS A 40 8.13 -4.01 11.36
CA HIS A 40 9.40 -3.30 11.16
C HIS A 40 9.39 -1.94 11.86
N ASN A 41 8.34 -1.17 11.67
CA ASN A 41 8.23 0.17 12.23
C ASN A 41 8.07 0.16 13.75
N ILE A 42 7.34 -0.79 14.33
CA ILE A 42 7.24 -0.95 15.78
C ILE A 42 8.61 -1.22 16.38
N ALA A 43 9.41 -2.11 15.79
CA ALA A 43 10.77 -2.37 16.25
C ALA A 43 11.66 -1.10 16.20
N GLN A 44 11.50 -0.27 15.17
CA GLN A 44 12.19 1.02 15.08
C GLN A 44 11.72 2.00 16.15
N ILE A 45 10.41 2.09 16.40
CA ILE A 45 9.84 2.96 17.45
C ILE A 45 10.39 2.56 18.82
N GLU A 46 10.39 1.26 19.13
CA GLU A 46 10.93 0.75 20.39
C GLU A 46 12.40 1.13 20.56
N GLN A 47 13.21 0.92 19.53
CA GLN A 47 14.63 1.27 19.55
C GLN A 47 14.85 2.77 19.71
N ASN A 48 14.14 3.60 18.95
CA ASN A 48 14.29 5.05 18.91
C ASN A 48 13.80 5.72 20.20
N CYS A 49 12.80 5.14 20.86
CA CYS A 49 12.14 5.70 22.03
C CYS A 49 12.64 5.13 23.35
N GLN A 50 13.44 4.08 23.35
CA GLN A 50 13.85 3.30 24.53
C GLN A 50 14.38 4.15 25.70
N ASN A 51 15.13 5.23 25.42
CA ASN A 51 15.74 6.08 26.42
C ASN A 51 15.15 7.49 26.48
N LYS A 52 14.01 7.73 25.81
CA LYS A 52 13.37 9.03 25.80
C LYS A 52 12.45 9.20 27.01
N THR A 53 12.54 10.35 27.67
CA THR A 53 11.65 10.73 28.77
C THR A 53 10.35 11.37 28.25
N THR A 54 10.35 11.83 27.02
CA THR A 54 9.20 12.42 26.34
C THR A 54 9.12 11.86 24.92
N ILE A 55 7.95 11.39 24.55
CA ILE A 55 7.64 10.87 23.23
C ILE A 55 6.60 11.79 22.60
N ARG A 56 6.85 12.20 21.37
CA ARG A 56 5.90 13.00 20.57
C ARG A 56 5.53 12.23 19.30
N PHE A 57 4.26 12.06 19.11
CA PHE A 57 3.74 11.40 17.91
C PHE A 57 2.60 12.22 17.31
N VAL A 58 2.32 11.94 16.04
CA VAL A 58 1.21 12.54 15.31
C VAL A 58 0.22 11.43 14.97
N THR A 59 -1.07 11.74 15.06
CA THR A 59 -2.14 10.85 14.58
C THR A 59 -2.74 11.40 13.31
N MET A 60 -3.08 10.51 12.40
CA MET A 60 -3.89 10.76 11.22
C MET A 60 -4.85 9.60 11.01
N GLY A 61 -5.78 9.70 10.09
CA GLY A 61 -6.71 8.64 9.71
C GLY A 61 -7.56 9.11 8.53
N ASP A 62 -8.46 8.25 8.06
CA ASP A 62 -9.40 8.55 6.97
C ASP A 62 -8.69 9.08 5.72
N SER A 63 -7.58 8.42 5.35
CA SER A 63 -6.74 8.85 4.23
C SER A 63 -7.16 8.30 2.88
N GLN A 64 -8.18 7.43 2.85
CA GLN A 64 -8.72 6.87 1.63
C GLN A 64 -9.01 7.97 0.59
N ARG A 65 -8.60 7.78 -0.66
CA ARG A 65 -8.69 8.73 -1.78
C ARG A 65 -7.88 10.03 -1.66
N TRP A 66 -7.43 10.41 -0.46
CA TRP A 66 -6.70 11.66 -0.20
C TRP A 66 -5.18 11.46 -0.37
N TYR A 67 -4.77 10.92 -1.53
CA TYR A 67 -3.36 10.58 -1.79
C TYR A 67 -2.45 11.81 -1.85
N ASP A 68 -2.91 12.89 -2.48
CA ASP A 68 -2.16 14.14 -2.58
C ASP A 68 -2.01 14.81 -1.22
N GLU A 69 -3.08 14.87 -0.43
CA GLU A 69 -3.07 15.41 0.93
C GLU A 69 -2.19 14.57 1.86
N THR A 70 -2.21 13.24 1.69
CA THR A 70 -1.31 12.35 2.43
C THR A 70 0.15 12.59 2.04
N ALA A 71 0.45 12.80 0.77
CA ALA A 71 1.80 13.15 0.32
C ALA A 71 2.26 14.50 0.85
N ASP A 72 1.37 15.49 0.91
CA ASP A 72 1.64 16.79 1.51
C ASP A 72 1.88 16.67 3.02
N PHE A 73 1.09 15.89 3.73
CA PHE A 73 1.30 15.57 5.15
C PHE A 73 2.69 14.98 5.38
N VAL A 74 3.08 13.94 4.61
CA VAL A 74 4.41 13.33 4.66
C VAL A 74 5.51 14.37 4.41
N SER A 75 5.34 15.21 3.39
CA SER A 75 6.27 16.28 3.07
C SER A 75 6.45 17.30 4.22
N HIS A 76 5.35 17.63 4.90
CA HIS A 76 5.38 18.53 6.06
C HIS A 76 6.07 17.88 7.26
N LEU A 77 5.75 16.63 7.58
CA LEU A 77 6.38 15.93 8.69
C LEU A 77 7.87 15.71 8.48
N ASN A 78 8.29 15.45 7.25
CA ASN A 78 9.70 15.27 6.90
C ASN A 78 10.58 16.53 7.12
N LYS A 79 9.97 17.69 7.37
CA LYS A 79 10.66 18.95 7.73
C LYS A 79 10.78 19.13 9.25
N ARG A 80 10.18 18.24 10.04
CA ARG A 80 10.19 18.28 11.51
C ARG A 80 11.19 17.26 12.04
N ASP A 81 11.84 17.61 13.13
CA ASP A 81 12.82 16.78 13.86
C ASP A 81 12.37 16.47 15.30
N ASP A 82 11.19 16.97 15.68
CA ASP A 82 10.65 16.82 17.03
C ASP A 82 9.55 15.75 17.16
N ILE A 83 9.25 15.01 16.09
CA ILE A 83 8.25 13.93 16.06
C ILE A 83 8.95 12.58 15.99
N ASP A 84 8.54 11.66 16.84
CA ASP A 84 9.15 10.33 16.96
C ASP A 84 8.53 9.32 16.00
N PHE A 85 7.22 9.36 15.81
CA PHE A 85 6.49 8.45 14.91
C PHE A 85 5.09 8.96 14.57
N VAL A 86 4.42 8.27 13.65
CA VAL A 86 3.03 8.54 13.25
C VAL A 86 2.16 7.32 13.57
N ILE A 87 0.93 7.56 14.01
CA ILE A 87 -0.13 6.55 14.11
C ILE A 87 -1.21 6.89 13.08
N HIS A 88 -1.45 5.98 12.15
CA HIS A 88 -2.59 6.03 11.24
C HIS A 88 -3.75 5.25 11.85
N GLY A 89 -4.85 5.92 12.13
CA GLY A 89 -6.00 5.40 12.87
C GLY A 89 -6.92 4.47 12.08
N GLY A 90 -6.58 4.15 10.82
CA GLY A 90 -7.40 3.31 9.95
C GLY A 90 -8.08 4.10 8.84
N ASP A 91 -8.95 3.43 8.09
CA ASP A 91 -9.56 3.92 6.86
C ASP A 91 -8.49 4.36 5.84
N VAL A 92 -7.58 3.44 5.58
CA VAL A 92 -6.49 3.58 4.60
C VAL A 92 -7.02 3.40 3.20
N SER A 93 -7.96 2.47 3.04
CA SER A 93 -8.65 2.16 1.79
C SER A 93 -10.09 2.66 1.80
N ASP A 94 -10.71 2.80 0.63
CA ASP A 94 -12.12 3.16 0.48
C ASP A 94 -12.99 1.89 0.26
N PHE A 95 -12.43 0.91 -0.42
CA PHE A 95 -13.13 -0.31 -0.84
C PHE A 95 -12.43 -1.60 -0.39
N GLY A 96 -11.36 -1.53 0.37
CA GLY A 96 -10.58 -2.70 0.82
C GLY A 96 -9.85 -3.40 -0.32
N VAL A 97 -9.56 -2.73 -1.44
CA VAL A 97 -8.81 -3.32 -2.55
C VAL A 97 -7.32 -3.17 -2.34
N THR A 98 -6.56 -4.19 -2.75
CA THR A 98 -5.11 -4.28 -2.53
C THR A 98 -4.36 -3.04 -3.01
N ASP A 99 -4.70 -2.51 -4.18
CA ASP A 99 -4.03 -1.36 -4.78
C ASP A 99 -4.12 -0.10 -3.92
N GLU A 100 -5.25 0.13 -3.24
CA GLU A 100 -5.43 1.28 -2.35
C GLU A 100 -4.44 1.23 -1.18
N PHE A 101 -4.28 0.05 -0.56
CA PHE A 101 -3.28 -0.17 0.49
C PHE A 101 -1.86 0.03 -0.03
N LEU A 102 -1.55 -0.46 -1.23
CA LEU A 102 -0.22 -0.31 -1.83
C LEU A 102 0.09 1.16 -2.12
N TRP A 103 -0.85 1.92 -2.66
CA TRP A 103 -0.66 3.36 -2.94
C TRP A 103 -0.43 4.16 -1.66
N GLN A 104 -1.24 3.94 -0.62
CA GLN A 104 -1.05 4.60 0.67
C GLN A 104 0.28 4.20 1.32
N ARG A 105 0.63 2.91 1.32
CA ARG A 105 1.94 2.44 1.80
C ARG A 105 3.09 3.16 1.10
N ASP A 106 3.04 3.24 -0.23
CA ASP A 106 4.11 3.84 -1.02
C ASP A 106 4.26 5.36 -0.76
N ILE A 107 3.18 6.02 -0.36
CA ILE A 107 3.22 7.42 0.10
C ILE A 107 3.81 7.49 1.51
N MET A 108 3.28 6.70 2.44
CA MET A 108 3.69 6.70 3.84
C MET A 108 5.14 6.25 4.04
N ASN A 109 5.64 5.33 3.21
CA ASN A 109 7.05 4.90 3.22
C ASN A 109 8.05 6.01 2.85
N LYS A 110 7.59 7.17 2.40
CA LYS A 110 8.45 8.36 2.22
C LYS A 110 8.68 9.15 3.51
N LEU A 111 8.01 8.79 4.60
CA LEU A 111 8.30 9.34 5.92
C LEU A 111 9.74 8.98 6.35
N LYS A 112 10.43 9.94 6.96
CA LYS A 112 11.76 9.73 7.57
C LYS A 112 11.68 9.14 8.97
N ILE A 113 10.49 9.11 9.55
CA ILE A 113 10.18 8.56 10.87
C ILE A 113 9.25 7.37 10.70
N PRO A 114 9.29 6.38 11.61
CA PRO A 114 8.41 5.23 11.50
C PRO A 114 6.94 5.58 11.70
N TYR A 115 6.06 4.75 11.15
CA TYR A 115 4.62 4.87 11.31
C TYR A 115 3.98 3.51 11.57
N VAL A 116 2.84 3.48 12.22
CA VAL A 116 2.01 2.28 12.38
C VAL A 116 0.60 2.55 11.86
N VAL A 117 -0.01 1.53 11.29
CA VAL A 117 -1.36 1.60 10.73
C VAL A 117 -2.27 0.67 11.52
N LEU A 118 -3.39 1.20 11.98
CA LEU A 118 -4.51 0.43 12.51
C LEU A 118 -5.51 0.13 11.39
N LEU A 119 -6.41 -0.81 11.63
CA LEU A 119 -7.51 -1.08 10.71
C LEU A 119 -8.70 -0.18 11.04
N GLY A 120 -9.30 0.39 10.02
CA GLY A 120 -10.57 1.08 10.08
C GLY A 120 -11.73 0.19 9.60
N ASN A 121 -12.91 0.77 9.46
CA ASN A 121 -14.09 0.02 9.01
C ASN A 121 -14.19 -0.09 7.48
N HIS A 122 -13.38 0.66 6.73
CA HIS A 122 -13.28 0.57 5.28
C HIS A 122 -12.15 -0.36 4.81
N ASP A 123 -11.24 -0.76 5.70
CA ASP A 123 -10.04 -1.55 5.37
C ASP A 123 -10.30 -3.04 5.20
#